data_12c4f73c77b6de3687637d526e13b3fc
#
_entry.id   12c4f73c77b6de3687637d526e13b3fc
#
_cell.length_a   1.000
_cell.length_b   1.000
_cell.length_c   1.000
_cell.angle_alpha   90.00
_cell.angle_beta   90.00
_cell.angle_gamma   90.00
#
_symmetry.space_group_name_H-M   'P 1'
#
loop_
_entity.id
_entity.type
_entity.pdbx_description
1 polymer ?
#
loop_
_entity_poly.entity_id
_entity_poly.type
_entity_poly.pdbx_seq_one_letter_code
_entity_poly.pdbx_strand_id
1 'polypeptide(L)'
;MDGRDDLKFSVSATTRPPRPGEVDGVHYYFVTKERFEKMIRENAFLEYDAHAGNYYGTPRAQAEEKMEQGLLLLDIEPMGAKQVKQSAPDAVLIFIMPPSREELERRLRSRGDTSEEQIKMRLERASWEMEQRSWYDYTVVNDDAKRCAEEILTIIANLAD
;
A
#
# COMPACT_ATOMS: atom_id res chain seq x y z
N MET A 1 -13.44 -9.12 0.84
CA MET A 1 -13.40 -8.95 2.31
C MET A 1 -14.81 -9.09 2.90
N ASP A 2 -15.57 -9.98 2.32
CA ASP A 2 -16.95 -10.21 2.73
C ASP A 2 -16.97 -10.91 4.08
N GLY A 3 -17.41 -10.21 5.13
CA GLY A 3 -17.70 -10.81 6.44
C GLY A 3 -16.90 -10.28 7.64
N ARG A 4 -16.12 -9.19 7.51
CA ARG A 4 -15.44 -8.55 8.64
C ARG A 4 -15.71 -7.04 8.65
N ASP A 5 -16.79 -6.66 9.35
CA ASP A 5 -17.20 -5.25 9.49
C ASP A 5 -16.22 -4.41 10.34
N ASP A 6 -15.34 -5.07 11.08
CA ASP A 6 -14.29 -4.48 11.89
C ASP A 6 -13.04 -4.09 11.09
N LEU A 7 -12.89 -4.57 9.83
CA LEU A 7 -11.81 -4.17 8.94
C LEU A 7 -12.19 -2.95 8.11
N LYS A 8 -11.42 -1.87 8.26
CA LYS A 8 -11.56 -0.63 7.49
C LYS A 8 -10.39 -0.49 6.53
N PHE A 9 -10.66 -0.09 5.30
CA PHE A 9 -9.62 0.16 4.31
C PHE A 9 -9.30 1.66 4.24
N SER A 10 -8.02 2.00 4.26
CA SER A 10 -7.59 3.38 4.06
C SER A 10 -7.62 3.74 2.58
N VAL A 11 -8.10 4.95 2.27
CA VAL A 11 -8.00 5.53 0.93
C VAL A 11 -6.82 6.49 0.94
N SER A 12 -5.80 6.20 0.13
CA SER A 12 -4.61 7.05 0.01
C SER A 12 -4.87 8.26 -0.89
N ALA A 13 -4.15 9.35 -0.65
CA ALA A 13 -4.05 10.47 -1.58
C ALA A 13 -2.91 10.24 -2.57
N THR A 14 -3.07 10.71 -3.80
CA THR A 14 -2.03 10.65 -4.83
C THR A 14 -2.06 11.85 -5.75
N THR A 15 -0.90 12.23 -6.29
CA THR A 15 -0.77 13.24 -7.34
C THR A 15 -0.83 12.64 -8.76
N ARG A 16 -0.88 11.30 -8.87
CA ARG A 16 -1.08 10.62 -10.15
C ARG A 16 -2.48 10.92 -10.68
N PRO A 17 -2.63 11.20 -11.96
CA PRO A 17 -3.95 11.30 -12.59
C PRO A 17 -4.76 9.99 -12.42
N PRO A 18 -6.09 10.07 -12.29
CA PRO A 18 -6.93 8.88 -12.25
C PRO A 18 -6.83 8.09 -13.55
N ARG A 19 -6.86 6.77 -13.45
CA ARG A 19 -6.99 5.85 -14.57
C ARG A 19 -8.46 5.69 -14.95
N PRO A 20 -8.77 5.20 -16.18
CA PRO A 20 -10.14 4.86 -16.54
C PRO A 20 -10.77 3.91 -15.51
N GLY A 21 -11.94 4.27 -15.00
CA GLY A 21 -12.68 3.50 -14.00
C GLY A 21 -12.30 3.80 -12.54
N GLU A 22 -11.25 4.56 -12.28
CA GLU A 22 -10.95 5.03 -10.92
C GLU A 22 -11.85 6.21 -10.52
N VAL A 23 -12.32 6.18 -9.28
CA VAL A 23 -13.25 7.18 -8.71
C VAL A 23 -12.57 7.87 -7.54
N ASP A 24 -12.61 9.21 -7.54
CA ASP A 24 -12.08 10.04 -6.47
C ASP A 24 -12.79 9.77 -5.14
N GLY A 25 -12.03 9.67 -4.06
CA GLY A 25 -12.53 9.35 -2.73
C GLY A 25 -12.84 7.86 -2.49
N VAL A 26 -12.78 7.02 -3.53
CA VAL A 26 -13.00 5.57 -3.46
C VAL A 26 -11.71 4.80 -3.65
N HIS A 27 -11.03 4.99 -4.77
CA HIS A 27 -9.76 4.32 -5.09
C HIS A 27 -8.57 5.11 -4.53
N TYR A 28 -8.60 6.41 -4.73
CA TYR A 28 -7.66 7.39 -4.20
C TYR A 28 -8.37 8.74 -3.98
N TYR A 29 -7.78 9.60 -3.15
CA TYR A 29 -8.01 11.04 -3.22
C TYR A 29 -7.03 11.62 -4.24
N PHE A 30 -7.52 11.98 -5.43
CA PHE A 30 -6.68 12.54 -6.49
C PHE A 30 -6.48 14.04 -6.23
N VAL A 31 -5.28 14.46 -5.91
CA VAL A 31 -4.95 15.84 -5.56
C VAL A 31 -3.84 16.39 -6.45
N THR A 32 -3.75 17.72 -6.53
CA THR A 32 -2.62 18.35 -7.23
C THR A 32 -1.35 18.24 -6.39
N LYS A 33 -0.19 18.38 -7.06
CA LYS A 33 1.11 18.36 -6.39
C LYS A 33 1.20 19.45 -5.32
N GLU A 34 0.76 20.66 -5.64
CA GLU A 34 0.74 21.81 -4.72
C GLU A 34 -0.11 21.53 -3.49
N ARG A 35 -1.27 20.89 -3.68
CA ARG A 35 -2.15 20.49 -2.57
C ARG A 35 -1.49 19.43 -1.70
N PHE A 36 -0.86 18.41 -2.30
CA PHE A 36 -0.15 17.36 -1.57
C PHE A 36 1.02 17.94 -0.75
N GLU A 37 1.83 18.80 -1.35
CA GLU A 37 2.95 19.47 -0.65
C GLU A 37 2.46 20.37 0.49
N LYS A 38 1.30 21.03 0.32
CA LYS A 38 0.65 21.78 1.41
C LYS A 38 0.26 20.83 2.55
N MET A 39 -0.34 19.69 2.25
CA MET A 39 -0.72 18.68 3.26
C MET A 39 0.52 18.13 4.01
N ILE A 40 1.66 17.96 3.34
CA ILE A 40 2.92 17.60 4.02
C ILE A 40 3.31 18.68 5.04
N ARG A 41 3.31 19.94 4.65
CA ARG A 41 3.66 21.06 5.56
C ARG A 41 2.72 21.19 6.75
N GLU A 42 1.47 20.82 6.57
CA GLU A 42 0.42 20.81 7.61
C GLU A 42 0.45 19.54 8.48
N ASN A 43 1.40 18.63 8.25
CA ASN A 43 1.47 17.31 8.92
C ASN A 43 0.17 16.49 8.80
N ALA A 44 -0.50 16.61 7.65
CA ALA A 44 -1.80 16.00 7.39
C ALA A 44 -1.72 14.54 6.93
N PHE A 45 -0.53 13.96 6.83
CA PHE A 45 -0.33 12.56 6.49
C PHE A 45 0.11 11.73 7.69
N LEU A 46 -0.40 10.51 7.79
CA LEU A 46 0.11 9.47 8.68
C LEU A 46 1.47 8.96 8.18
N GLU A 47 1.56 8.76 6.88
CA GLU A 47 2.77 8.44 6.12
C GLU A 47 2.65 8.99 4.70
N TYR A 48 3.76 9.20 4.02
CA TYR A 48 3.80 9.49 2.59
C TYR A 48 5.12 9.05 1.96
N ASP A 49 5.10 8.81 0.65
CA ASP A 49 6.27 8.47 -0.15
C ASP A 49 6.13 9.06 -1.55
N ALA A 50 7.25 9.12 -2.25
CA ALA A 50 7.33 9.53 -3.65
C ALA A 50 7.92 8.40 -4.49
N HIS A 51 7.15 7.90 -5.46
CA HIS A 51 7.66 6.92 -6.41
C HIS A 51 7.04 7.11 -7.80
N ALA A 52 7.76 6.67 -8.83
CA ALA A 52 7.35 6.80 -10.23
C ALA A 52 6.90 8.22 -10.61
N GLY A 53 7.52 9.26 -10.03
CA GLY A 53 7.25 10.67 -10.32
C GLY A 53 5.98 11.23 -9.66
N ASN A 54 5.34 10.50 -8.79
CA ASN A 54 4.13 10.91 -8.07
C ASN A 54 4.29 10.76 -6.56
N TYR A 55 3.50 11.53 -5.82
CA TYR A 55 3.32 11.35 -4.37
C TYR A 55 2.18 10.39 -4.08
N TYR A 56 2.34 9.65 -2.98
CA TYR A 56 1.31 8.79 -2.37
C TYR A 56 1.36 8.98 -0.86
N GLY A 57 0.22 9.01 -0.20
CA GLY A 57 0.20 9.16 1.25
C GLY A 57 -1.16 8.85 1.86
N THR A 58 -1.14 8.49 3.13
CA THR A 58 -2.34 8.20 3.91
C THR A 58 -2.77 9.43 4.68
N PRO A 59 -3.92 10.05 4.36
CA PRO A 59 -4.42 11.20 5.09
C PRO A 59 -4.69 10.83 6.56
N ARG A 60 -4.08 11.58 7.49
CA ARG A 60 -4.12 11.30 8.93
C ARG A 60 -5.52 11.32 9.51
N ALA A 61 -6.29 12.37 9.25
CA ALA A 61 -7.62 12.53 9.84
C ALA A 61 -8.57 11.38 9.48
N GLN A 62 -8.58 10.97 8.20
CA GLN A 62 -9.41 9.86 7.74
C GLN A 62 -8.92 8.50 8.27
N ALA A 63 -7.61 8.33 8.45
CA ALA A 63 -7.06 7.13 9.05
C ALA A 63 -7.45 7.02 10.53
N GLU A 64 -7.30 8.09 11.29
CA GLU A 64 -7.66 8.15 12.72
C GLU A 64 -9.16 7.89 12.94
N GLU A 65 -10.04 8.52 12.14
CA GLU A 65 -11.48 8.28 12.18
C GLU A 65 -11.84 6.79 11.94
N LYS A 66 -11.16 6.15 10.99
CA LYS A 66 -11.40 4.73 10.69
C LYS A 66 -10.86 3.80 11.77
N MET A 67 -9.75 4.16 12.41
CA MET A 67 -9.19 3.38 13.53
C MET A 67 -10.12 3.38 14.75
N GLU A 68 -10.91 4.44 14.96
CA GLU A 68 -11.96 4.45 16.00
C GLU A 68 -13.07 3.44 15.73
N GLN A 69 -13.24 3.02 14.48
CA GLN A 69 -14.30 2.10 14.04
C GLN A 69 -13.84 0.64 13.93
N GLY A 70 -12.55 0.36 14.10
CA GLY A 70 -11.98 -0.97 13.98
C GLY A 70 -10.53 -1.00 13.52
N LEU A 71 -10.10 -2.14 13.00
CA LEU A 71 -8.75 -2.33 12.47
C LEU A 71 -8.61 -1.64 11.10
N LEU A 72 -7.59 -0.80 10.98
CA LEU A 72 -7.29 -0.10 9.73
C LEU A 72 -6.25 -0.87 8.91
N LEU A 73 -6.57 -1.18 7.67
CA LEU A 73 -5.65 -1.72 6.68
C LEU A 73 -5.08 -0.60 5.82
N LEU A 74 -3.75 -0.54 5.74
CA LEU A 74 -3.01 0.36 4.87
C LEU A 74 -2.34 -0.45 3.76
N ASP A 75 -2.56 -0.04 2.51
CA ASP A 75 -1.82 -0.55 1.34
C ASP A 75 -0.78 0.49 0.94
N ILE A 76 0.44 0.30 1.43
CA ILE A 76 1.51 1.28 1.37
C ILE A 76 2.85 0.66 0.98
N GLU A 77 3.74 1.50 0.45
CA GLU A 77 5.10 1.13 0.10
C GLU A 77 6.01 0.99 1.34
N PRO A 78 7.17 0.30 1.26
CA PRO A 78 8.04 0.07 2.41
C PRO A 78 8.50 1.34 3.14
N MET A 79 8.72 2.44 2.43
CA MET A 79 9.09 3.72 3.06
C MET A 79 7.97 4.27 3.93
N GLY A 80 6.72 4.17 3.46
CA GLY A 80 5.53 4.52 4.25
C GLY A 80 5.35 3.59 5.45
N ALA A 81 5.51 2.28 5.25
CA ALA A 81 5.43 1.29 6.32
C ALA A 81 6.45 1.57 7.45
N LYS A 82 7.66 2.00 7.09
CA LYS A 82 8.68 2.41 8.06
C LYS A 82 8.25 3.62 8.88
N GLN A 83 7.64 4.62 8.25
CA GLN A 83 7.10 5.80 8.94
C GLN A 83 5.98 5.40 9.91
N VAL A 84 5.06 4.53 9.48
CA VAL A 84 3.98 4.01 10.33
C VAL A 84 4.58 3.27 11.54
N LYS A 85 5.54 2.37 11.34
CA LYS A 85 6.15 1.60 12.44
C LYS A 85 6.88 2.50 13.46
N GLN A 86 7.43 3.63 13.01
CA GLN A 86 8.05 4.62 13.90
C GLN A 86 7.04 5.38 14.74
N SER A 87 5.88 5.74 14.19
CA SER A 87 4.82 6.49 14.87
C SER A 87 3.83 5.60 15.64
N ALA A 88 3.68 4.35 15.21
CA ALA A 88 2.83 3.33 15.82
C ALA A 88 3.60 2.01 15.93
N PRO A 89 4.43 1.80 16.96
CA PRO A 89 5.26 0.60 17.11
C PRO A 89 4.48 -0.72 17.13
N ASP A 90 3.22 -0.67 17.56
CA ASP A 90 2.32 -1.83 17.62
C ASP A 90 1.67 -2.17 16.26
N ALA A 91 1.87 -1.33 15.23
CA ALA A 91 1.41 -1.65 13.89
C ALA A 91 2.05 -2.94 13.37
N VAL A 92 1.24 -3.82 12.83
CA VAL A 92 1.68 -5.08 12.24
C VAL A 92 1.95 -4.91 10.75
N LEU A 93 3.12 -5.29 10.32
CA LEU A 93 3.59 -5.15 8.96
C LEU A 93 3.58 -6.51 8.25
N ILE A 94 2.82 -6.60 7.18
CA ILE A 94 2.72 -7.79 6.34
C ILE A 94 3.29 -7.48 4.96
N PHE A 95 4.38 -8.14 4.59
CA PHE A 95 4.98 -8.01 3.27
C PHE A 95 4.32 -8.99 2.31
N ILE A 96 3.75 -8.46 1.22
CA ILE A 96 3.15 -9.28 0.16
C ILE A 96 4.13 -9.32 -1.01
N MET A 97 4.56 -10.50 -1.39
CA MET A 97 5.54 -10.69 -2.45
C MET A 97 5.02 -11.59 -3.58
N PRO A 98 5.47 -11.40 -4.82
CA PRO A 98 5.20 -12.34 -5.89
C PRO A 98 5.92 -13.68 -5.64
N PRO A 99 5.47 -14.79 -6.27
CA PRO A 99 6.12 -16.09 -6.13
C PRO A 99 7.57 -16.11 -6.63
N SER A 100 7.85 -15.32 -7.68
CA SER A 100 9.17 -15.16 -8.26
C SER A 100 9.32 -13.83 -9.00
N ARG A 101 10.57 -13.46 -9.32
CA ARG A 101 10.85 -12.27 -10.13
C ARG A 101 10.30 -12.43 -11.56
N GLU A 102 10.41 -13.61 -12.11
CA GLU A 102 9.91 -13.96 -13.46
C GLU A 102 8.38 -13.79 -13.52
N GLU A 103 7.68 -14.23 -12.48
CA GLU A 103 6.23 -14.06 -12.39
C GLU A 103 5.84 -12.58 -12.26
N LEU A 104 6.59 -11.78 -11.49
CA LEU A 104 6.40 -10.34 -11.42
C LEU A 104 6.58 -9.69 -12.80
N GLU A 105 7.67 -10.03 -13.50
CA GLU A 105 7.92 -9.52 -14.85
C GLU A 105 6.79 -9.90 -15.81
N ARG A 106 6.35 -11.17 -15.78
CA ARG A 106 5.22 -11.64 -16.58
C ARG A 106 3.95 -10.82 -16.32
N ARG A 107 3.63 -10.54 -15.05
CA ARG A 107 2.46 -9.73 -14.66
C ARG A 107 2.58 -8.28 -15.12
N LEU A 108 3.77 -7.69 -15.04
CA LEU A 108 4.01 -6.33 -15.53
C LEU A 108 3.83 -6.23 -17.05
N ARG A 109 4.35 -7.23 -17.80
CA ARG A 109 4.22 -7.29 -19.27
C ARG A 109 2.78 -7.53 -19.72
N SER A 110 2.03 -8.37 -19.00
CA SER A 110 0.66 -8.73 -19.38
C SER A 110 -0.34 -7.56 -19.28
N ARG A 111 -0.01 -6.48 -18.54
CA ARG A 111 -0.84 -5.28 -18.47
C ARG A 111 -0.87 -4.47 -19.76
N GLY A 112 0.17 -4.60 -20.61
CA GLY A 112 0.21 -4.00 -21.95
C GLY A 112 0.32 -2.48 -22.02
N ASP A 113 0.33 -1.80 -20.88
CA ASP A 113 0.32 -0.34 -20.73
C ASP A 113 1.69 0.23 -20.29
N THR A 114 2.72 -0.61 -20.25
CA THR A 114 4.00 -0.29 -19.60
C THR A 114 5.16 -0.50 -20.59
N SER A 115 5.99 0.53 -20.79
CA SER A 115 7.18 0.44 -21.63
C SER A 115 8.26 -0.48 -21.03
N GLU A 116 9.17 -1.00 -21.86
CA GLU A 116 10.31 -1.82 -21.41
C GLU A 116 11.17 -1.11 -20.35
N GLU A 117 11.38 0.18 -20.52
CA GLU A 117 12.13 0.99 -19.55
C GLU A 117 11.42 1.08 -18.20
N GLN A 118 10.11 1.28 -18.21
CA GLN A 118 9.30 1.28 -17.00
C GLN A 118 9.24 -0.11 -16.34
N ILE A 119 9.20 -1.19 -17.12
CA ILE A 119 9.27 -2.55 -16.59
C ILE A 119 10.60 -2.77 -15.87
N LYS A 120 11.71 -2.37 -16.48
CA LYS A 120 13.04 -2.46 -15.87
C LYS A 120 13.11 -1.71 -14.54
N MET A 121 12.65 -0.46 -14.52
CA MET A 121 12.61 0.35 -13.29
C MET A 121 11.76 -0.30 -12.19
N ARG A 122 10.61 -0.86 -12.55
CA ARG A 122 9.73 -1.56 -11.59
C ARG A 122 10.35 -2.85 -11.05
N LEU A 123 11.10 -3.59 -11.87
CA LEU A 123 11.81 -4.80 -11.43
C LEU A 123 12.98 -4.47 -10.51
N GLU A 124 13.72 -3.38 -10.79
CA GLU A 124 14.77 -2.88 -9.92
C GLU A 124 14.20 -2.42 -8.57
N ARG A 125 13.09 -1.67 -8.60
CA ARG A 125 12.37 -1.26 -7.39
C ARG A 125 11.90 -2.46 -6.59
N ALA A 126 11.28 -3.45 -7.22
CA ALA A 126 10.82 -4.67 -6.55
C ALA A 126 11.96 -5.46 -5.90
N SER A 127 13.14 -5.49 -6.51
CA SER A 127 14.32 -6.13 -5.91
C SER A 127 14.71 -5.44 -4.61
N TRP A 128 14.75 -4.12 -4.60
CA TRP A 128 15.00 -3.33 -3.39
C TRP A 128 13.91 -3.53 -2.33
N GLU A 129 12.65 -3.54 -2.73
CA GLU A 129 11.52 -3.77 -1.81
C GLU A 129 11.58 -5.15 -1.17
N MET A 130 11.96 -6.18 -1.94
CA MET A 130 12.13 -7.53 -1.40
C MET A 130 13.24 -7.64 -0.35
N GLU A 131 14.26 -6.79 -0.40
CA GLU A 131 15.28 -6.69 0.64
C GLU A 131 14.69 -6.14 1.95
N GLN A 132 13.67 -5.29 1.84
CA GLN A 132 13.01 -4.69 3.01
C GLN A 132 12.18 -5.69 3.83
N ARG A 133 11.80 -6.83 3.26
CA ARG A 133 10.96 -7.85 3.94
C ARG A 133 11.51 -8.31 5.30
N SER A 134 12.81 -8.21 5.51
CA SER A 134 13.50 -8.72 6.72
C SER A 134 13.05 -8.04 8.02
N TRP A 135 12.50 -6.81 7.93
CA TRP A 135 12.02 -6.06 9.10
C TRP A 135 10.48 -6.01 9.20
N TYR A 136 9.76 -6.74 8.32
CA TYR A 136 8.33 -6.94 8.43
C TYR A 136 8.02 -8.07 9.42
N ASP A 137 6.85 -7.99 10.05
CA ASP A 137 6.41 -8.99 11.03
C ASP A 137 6.00 -10.31 10.33
N TYR A 138 5.41 -10.21 9.14
CA TYR A 138 4.98 -11.36 8.32
C TYR A 138 5.34 -11.17 6.86
N THR A 139 5.51 -12.29 6.15
CA THR A 139 5.66 -12.32 4.69
C THR A 139 4.66 -13.31 4.09
N VAL A 140 3.87 -12.85 3.12
CA VAL A 140 2.86 -13.66 2.41
C VAL A 140 3.17 -13.66 0.92
N VAL A 141 3.11 -14.84 0.30
CA VAL A 141 3.34 -14.99 -1.14
C VAL A 141 2.01 -14.90 -1.89
N ASN A 142 1.92 -13.95 -2.82
CA ASN A 142 0.77 -13.77 -3.69
C ASN A 142 0.94 -14.58 -4.99
N ASP A 143 0.81 -15.90 -4.91
CA ASP A 143 0.68 -16.81 -6.04
C ASP A 143 -0.76 -16.90 -6.54
N ASP A 144 -1.72 -16.92 -5.61
CA ASP A 144 -3.16 -16.84 -5.84
C ASP A 144 -3.77 -15.77 -4.91
N ALA A 145 -4.53 -14.84 -5.48
CA ALA A 145 -5.07 -13.69 -4.75
C ALA A 145 -6.03 -14.09 -3.63
N LYS A 146 -6.84 -15.14 -3.83
CA LYS A 146 -7.80 -15.61 -2.83
C LYS A 146 -7.07 -16.24 -1.66
N ARG A 147 -6.14 -17.17 -1.94
CA ARG A 147 -5.31 -17.82 -0.91
C ARG A 147 -4.50 -16.78 -0.13
N CYS A 148 -3.90 -15.81 -0.81
CA CYS A 148 -3.16 -14.73 -0.18
C CYS A 148 -4.06 -13.91 0.78
N ALA A 149 -5.27 -13.57 0.35
CA ALA A 149 -6.23 -12.86 1.20
C ALA A 149 -6.66 -13.69 2.41
N GLU A 150 -6.90 -14.99 2.26
CA GLU A 150 -7.26 -15.90 3.35
C GLU A 150 -6.11 -16.02 4.37
N GLU A 151 -4.86 -16.08 3.92
CA GLU A 151 -3.68 -16.12 4.79
C GLU A 151 -3.54 -14.82 5.60
N ILE A 152 -3.72 -13.65 4.96
CA ILE A 152 -3.71 -12.35 5.64
C ILE A 152 -4.83 -12.26 6.67
N LEU A 153 -6.05 -12.70 6.34
CA LEU A 153 -7.17 -12.70 7.29
C LEU A 153 -6.91 -13.62 8.49
N THR A 154 -6.22 -14.75 8.28
CA THR A 154 -5.80 -15.65 9.36
C THR A 154 -4.78 -14.98 10.28
N ILE A 155 -3.80 -14.28 9.72
CA ILE A 155 -2.83 -13.49 10.50
C ILE A 155 -3.57 -12.46 11.36
N ILE A 156 -4.47 -11.68 10.75
CA ILE A 156 -5.25 -10.65 11.46
C ILE A 156 -6.12 -11.24 12.58
N ALA A 157 -6.73 -12.40 12.37
CA ALA A 157 -7.54 -13.07 13.39
C ALA A 157 -6.69 -13.47 14.62
N ASN A 158 -5.48 -13.97 14.37
CA ASN A 158 -4.56 -14.37 15.44
C ASN A 158 -3.94 -13.20 16.23
N LEU A 159 -4.06 -11.97 15.72
CA LEU A 159 -3.60 -10.76 16.42
C LEU A 159 -4.66 -10.22 17.40
N ALA A 160 -5.91 -10.65 17.26
CA ALA A 160 -7.02 -10.20 18.08
C ALA A 160 -7.23 -11.06 19.35
N ASP A 161 -6.50 -12.17 19.47
CA ASP A 161 -6.46 -13.06 20.64
C ASP A 161 -5.27 -12.73 21.55
#